data_95d036166a10cf05ab186865d3974fd6
#
_entry.id   95d036166a10cf05ab186865d3974fd6
#
_cell.length_a   1.000
_cell.length_b   1.000
_cell.length_c   1.000
_cell.angle_alpha   90.00
_cell.angle_beta   90.00
_cell.angle_gamma   90.00
#
_symmetry.space_group_name_H-M   'P 1'
#
loop_
_entity.id
_entity.type
_entity.pdbx_description
1 polymer ?
#
loop_
_entity_poly.entity_id
_entity_poly.type
_entity_poly.pdbx_seq_one_letter_code
_entity_poly.pdbx_strand_id
1 'polypeptide(L)'
;SGYDVKHMVLNSANYGVPQKRERVIIVGFRKDLKIDFTFPNQVITDEDLFEPLKKVIENTVDEKYFFSDRAVEGMMKKREKMNKGRAQDIEKPCNTVGAHLAKVSLNSTDPVLMLENRYRRFTPREVARIQSFPEKFELVGSESAQYRALGNAIPPVMIWYVANTVKNFLTV
;
A
#
# COMPACT_ATOMS: atom_id res chain seq x y z
N SER A 1 -32.37 -2.64 7.33
CA SER A 1 -31.84 -1.43 6.68
C SER A 1 -32.43 -1.27 5.29
N GLY A 2 -32.52 -0.05 4.78
CA GLY A 2 -33.05 0.25 3.45
C GLY A 2 -32.07 0.01 2.29
N TYR A 3 -30.99 -0.77 2.51
CA TYR A 3 -29.93 -1.03 1.54
C TYR A 3 -29.72 -2.52 1.31
N ASP A 4 -29.44 -2.88 0.07
CA ASP A 4 -28.83 -4.15 -0.29
C ASP A 4 -27.31 -3.97 -0.25
N VAL A 5 -26.63 -4.74 0.60
CA VAL A 5 -25.22 -4.58 0.91
C VAL A 5 -24.44 -5.80 0.46
N LYS A 6 -23.37 -5.56 -0.29
CA LYS A 6 -22.37 -6.58 -0.65
C LYS A 6 -21.01 -6.18 -0.13
N HIS A 7 -20.18 -7.15 0.19
CA HIS A 7 -18.79 -6.91 0.61
C HIS A 7 -17.85 -7.94 -0.03
N MET A 8 -16.61 -7.53 -0.21
CA MET A 8 -15.54 -8.38 -0.74
C MET A 8 -14.20 -7.93 -0.19
N VAL A 9 -13.31 -8.88 0.05
CA VAL A 9 -11.89 -8.58 0.33
C VAL A 9 -11.18 -8.41 -1.00
N LEU A 10 -10.58 -7.24 -1.22
CA LEU A 10 -9.79 -6.94 -2.42
C LEU A 10 -8.33 -6.76 -2.03
N ASN A 11 -7.43 -7.37 -2.81
CA ASN A 11 -5.99 -7.15 -2.71
C ASN A 11 -5.54 -6.14 -3.78
N SER A 12 -4.91 -5.05 -3.36
CA SER A 12 -4.51 -3.97 -4.27
C SER A 12 -3.54 -4.43 -5.37
N ALA A 13 -2.72 -5.45 -5.13
CA ALA A 13 -1.81 -5.99 -6.15
C ALA A 13 -2.55 -6.56 -7.37
N ASN A 14 -3.75 -7.09 -7.18
CA ASN A 14 -4.59 -7.59 -8.27
C ASN A 14 -5.11 -6.49 -9.21
N TYR A 15 -4.89 -5.22 -8.85
CA TYR A 15 -5.32 -4.04 -9.60
C TYR A 15 -4.14 -3.17 -10.08
N GLY A 16 -2.93 -3.75 -10.14
CA GLY A 16 -1.73 -3.05 -10.64
C GLY A 16 -1.10 -2.08 -9.62
N VAL A 17 -1.40 -2.24 -8.35
CA VAL A 17 -0.74 -1.47 -7.27
C VAL A 17 0.50 -2.25 -6.80
N PRO A 18 1.69 -1.63 -6.68
CA PRO A 18 2.91 -2.32 -6.26
C PRO A 18 2.94 -2.63 -4.75
N GLN A 19 1.79 -3.09 -4.22
CA GLN A 19 1.62 -3.42 -2.81
C GLN A 19 0.58 -4.53 -2.62
N LYS A 20 0.91 -5.54 -1.84
CA LYS A 20 -0.05 -6.51 -1.31
C LYS A 20 -0.76 -5.88 -0.11
N ARG A 21 -1.97 -5.36 -0.34
CA ARG A 21 -2.82 -4.73 0.69
C ARG A 21 -4.25 -5.21 0.55
N GLU A 22 -4.69 -6.03 1.47
CA GLU A 22 -6.06 -6.51 1.52
C GLU A 22 -6.95 -5.55 2.32
N ARG A 23 -8.12 -5.26 1.77
CA ARG A 23 -9.15 -4.45 2.44
C ARG A 23 -10.54 -5.01 2.16
N VAL A 24 -11.35 -5.03 3.19
CA VAL A 24 -12.79 -5.28 3.02
C VAL A 24 -13.41 -4.04 2.43
N ILE A 25 -14.00 -4.17 1.27
CA ILE A 25 -14.78 -3.12 0.61
C ILE A 25 -16.26 -3.47 0.77
N ILE A 26 -17.05 -2.51 1.21
CA ILE A 26 -18.48 -2.65 1.42
C ILE A 26 -19.19 -1.67 0.48
N VAL A 27 -20.10 -2.18 -0.32
CA VAL A 27 -20.94 -1.37 -1.24
C VAL A 27 -22.41 -1.63 -0.92
N GLY A 28 -23.19 -0.55 -0.78
CA GLY A 28 -24.61 -0.63 -0.50
C GLY A 28 -25.43 0.23 -1.45
N PHE A 29 -26.43 -0.36 -2.10
CA PHE A 29 -27.42 0.33 -2.90
C PHE A 29 -28.75 0.40 -2.17
N ARG A 30 -29.50 1.49 -2.30
CA ARG A 30 -30.87 1.55 -1.78
C ARG A 30 -31.72 0.49 -2.47
N LYS A 31 -32.59 -0.19 -1.72
CA LYS A 31 -33.39 -1.30 -2.20
C LYS A 31 -34.36 -0.92 -3.33
N ASP A 32 -34.84 0.33 -3.35
CA ASP A 32 -35.73 0.83 -4.39
C ASP A 32 -35.05 0.90 -5.77
N LEU A 33 -33.71 0.95 -5.83
CA LEU A 33 -32.97 0.93 -7.09
C LEU A 33 -32.91 -0.45 -7.75
N LYS A 34 -33.21 -1.53 -7.02
CA LYS A 34 -33.20 -2.93 -7.51
C LYS A 34 -31.93 -3.32 -8.28
N ILE A 35 -30.76 -2.86 -7.80
CA ILE A 35 -29.45 -3.10 -8.43
C ILE A 35 -28.86 -4.40 -7.88
N ASP A 36 -28.58 -5.36 -8.74
CA ASP A 36 -27.79 -6.56 -8.41
C ASP A 36 -26.30 -6.31 -8.72
N PHE A 37 -25.62 -5.61 -7.80
CA PHE A 37 -24.23 -5.22 -7.95
C PHE A 37 -23.29 -6.42 -7.86
N THR A 38 -22.25 -6.42 -8.70
CA THR A 38 -21.10 -7.33 -8.60
C THR A 38 -19.81 -6.52 -8.53
N PHE A 39 -18.85 -6.98 -7.70
CA PHE A 39 -17.53 -6.35 -7.61
C PHE A 39 -16.75 -6.50 -8.92
N PRO A 40 -15.79 -5.58 -9.21
CA PRO A 40 -14.93 -5.72 -10.38
C PRO A 40 -14.09 -7.01 -10.29
N ASN A 41 -13.89 -7.65 -11.42
CA ASN A 41 -12.96 -8.75 -11.54
C ASN A 41 -11.52 -8.27 -11.24
N GLN A 42 -10.69 -9.17 -10.75
CA GLN A 42 -9.25 -8.95 -10.66
C GLN A 42 -8.67 -8.75 -12.06
N VAL A 43 -7.82 -7.74 -12.22
CA VAL A 43 -7.14 -7.43 -13.50
C VAL A 43 -5.90 -8.31 -13.66
N ILE A 44 -5.22 -8.58 -12.55
CA ILE A 44 -4.04 -9.44 -12.49
C ILE A 44 -4.33 -10.57 -11.50
N THR A 45 -4.34 -11.79 -11.98
CA THR A 45 -4.60 -13.00 -11.18
C THR A 45 -3.33 -13.81 -10.92
N ASP A 46 -2.32 -13.66 -11.77
CA ASP A 46 -1.01 -14.31 -11.64
C ASP A 46 -0.09 -13.40 -10.81
N GLU A 47 0.38 -13.91 -9.68
CA GLU A 47 1.26 -13.16 -8.76
C GLU A 47 2.60 -12.79 -9.39
N ASP A 48 3.08 -13.54 -10.36
CA ASP A 48 4.34 -13.25 -11.08
C ASP A 48 4.22 -12.01 -11.98
N LEU A 49 2.98 -11.58 -12.27
CA LEU A 49 2.68 -10.37 -13.04
C LEU A 49 2.39 -9.14 -12.17
N PHE A 50 2.47 -9.26 -10.85
CA PHE A 50 2.27 -8.12 -9.96
C PHE A 50 3.35 -7.05 -10.16
N GLU A 51 2.93 -5.78 -10.01
CA GLU A 51 3.84 -4.65 -10.13
C GLU A 51 4.95 -4.70 -9.07
N PRO A 52 6.24 -4.76 -9.48
CA PRO A 52 7.36 -4.85 -8.55
C PRO A 52 7.67 -3.50 -7.91
N LEU A 53 8.15 -3.56 -6.67
CA LEU A 53 8.52 -2.39 -5.88
C LEU A 53 9.60 -1.52 -6.56
N LYS A 54 10.53 -2.12 -7.29
CA LYS A 54 11.61 -1.40 -7.99
C LYS A 54 11.13 -0.29 -8.93
N LYS A 55 9.90 -0.39 -9.45
CA LYS A 55 9.33 0.65 -10.34
C LYS A 55 9.02 1.97 -9.65
N VAL A 56 8.94 1.98 -8.33
CA VAL A 56 8.44 3.13 -7.55
C VAL A 56 9.45 3.68 -6.55
N ILE A 57 10.58 3.00 -6.35
CA ILE A 57 11.66 3.48 -5.46
C ILE A 57 12.52 4.54 -6.14
N GLU A 58 13.04 5.45 -5.34
CA GLU A 58 13.92 6.54 -5.78
C GLU A 58 15.38 6.07 -5.82
N ASN A 59 16.10 6.43 -6.89
CA ASN A 59 17.51 6.07 -7.05
C ASN A 59 18.41 6.84 -6.09
N THR A 60 18.02 8.06 -5.71
CA THR A 60 18.79 8.92 -4.81
C THR A 60 17.85 9.50 -3.77
N VAL A 61 18.20 9.35 -2.50
CA VAL A 61 17.43 9.86 -1.36
C VAL A 61 18.34 10.54 -0.36
N ASP A 62 17.77 11.43 0.45
CA ASP A 62 18.48 12.11 1.54
C ASP A 62 19.01 11.08 2.56
N GLU A 63 20.19 11.35 3.11
CA GLU A 63 20.86 10.50 4.13
C GLU A 63 19.99 10.28 5.37
N LYS A 64 19.09 11.19 5.70
CA LYS A 64 18.16 11.08 6.83
C LYS A 64 17.22 9.86 6.74
N TYR A 65 17.08 9.24 5.57
CA TYR A 65 16.26 8.04 5.40
C TYR A 65 17.01 6.76 5.74
N PHE A 66 18.32 6.80 5.78
CA PHE A 66 19.15 5.65 6.14
C PHE A 66 19.17 5.39 7.64
N PHE A 67 19.24 4.14 8.03
CA PHE A 67 19.38 3.75 9.43
C PHE A 67 20.84 3.79 9.86
N SER A 68 21.09 4.24 11.09
CA SER A 68 22.41 4.13 11.70
C SER A 68 22.78 2.66 11.96
N ASP A 69 24.07 2.35 12.04
CA ASP A 69 24.58 1.00 12.32
C ASP A 69 23.96 0.43 13.61
N ARG A 70 23.84 1.25 14.66
CA ARG A 70 23.20 0.88 15.92
C ARG A 70 21.73 0.48 15.73
N ALA A 71 20.99 1.16 14.87
CA ALA A 71 19.60 0.82 14.57
C ALA A 71 19.52 -0.49 13.78
N VAL A 72 20.43 -0.70 12.82
CA VAL A 72 20.53 -1.95 12.05
C VAL A 72 20.87 -3.13 12.95
N GLU A 73 21.87 -3.02 13.83
CA GLU A 73 22.19 -4.05 14.82
C GLU A 73 20.98 -4.42 15.68
N GLY A 74 20.24 -3.41 16.15
CA GLY A 74 19.03 -3.63 16.93
C GLY A 74 17.95 -4.37 16.15
N MET A 75 17.75 -4.06 14.87
CA MET A 75 16.83 -4.79 13.99
C MET A 75 17.27 -6.24 13.79
N MET A 76 18.58 -6.50 13.65
CA MET A 76 19.12 -7.83 13.44
C MET A 76 19.04 -8.71 14.69
N LYS A 77 19.30 -8.16 15.89
CA LYS A 77 19.17 -8.89 17.16
C LYS A 77 17.76 -9.45 17.41
N LYS A 78 16.73 -8.81 16.88
CA LYS A 78 15.33 -9.25 17.02
C LYS A 78 14.78 -10.01 15.80
N ARG A 79 15.63 -10.29 14.82
CA ARG A 79 15.28 -10.95 13.56
C ARG A 79 14.52 -12.28 13.73
N GLU A 80 14.88 -13.07 14.74
CA GLU A 80 14.28 -14.39 14.97
C GLU A 80 12.84 -14.32 15.50
N LYS A 81 12.51 -13.25 16.25
CA LYS A 81 11.20 -13.09 16.90
C LYS A 81 10.21 -12.27 16.10
N MET A 82 10.70 -11.36 15.23
CA MET A 82 9.87 -10.35 14.61
C MET A 82 10.22 -10.10 13.13
N ASN A 83 9.72 -10.89 12.23
CA ASN A 83 9.91 -10.75 10.78
C ASN A 83 11.36 -10.93 10.32
N LYS A 84 11.73 -12.17 10.06
CA LYS A 84 12.95 -12.50 9.32
C LYS A 84 13.01 -11.68 8.02
N GLY A 85 13.90 -10.66 8.00
CA GLY A 85 14.11 -9.83 6.84
C GLY A 85 12.94 -8.88 6.55
N ARG A 86 12.84 -7.78 7.28
CA ARG A 86 11.93 -6.67 6.94
C ARG A 86 12.26 -6.00 5.61
N ALA A 87 13.48 -6.20 5.11
CA ALA A 87 13.86 -5.70 3.80
C ALA A 87 12.96 -6.32 2.74
N GLN A 88 12.34 -5.46 1.96
CA GLN A 88 11.46 -5.89 0.90
C GLN A 88 12.26 -6.40 -0.29
N ASP A 89 11.78 -7.45 -0.91
CA ASP A 89 12.24 -7.88 -2.22
C ASP A 89 11.73 -6.88 -3.27
N ILE A 90 12.65 -6.15 -3.87
CA ILE A 90 12.30 -5.10 -4.84
C ILE A 90 11.74 -5.64 -6.16
N GLU A 91 11.92 -6.93 -6.44
CA GLU A 91 11.34 -7.60 -7.61
C GLU A 91 9.88 -8.04 -7.39
N LYS A 92 9.36 -7.84 -6.18
CA LYS A 92 7.99 -8.17 -5.79
C LYS A 92 7.23 -6.94 -5.31
N PRO A 93 5.88 -7.00 -5.23
CA PRO A 93 5.11 -5.93 -4.62
C PRO A 93 5.46 -5.78 -3.14
N CYS A 94 5.43 -4.55 -2.65
CA CYS A 94 5.66 -4.24 -1.24
C CYS A 94 4.61 -4.91 -0.34
N ASN A 95 5.00 -5.27 0.87
CA ASN A 95 4.03 -5.57 1.92
C ASN A 95 3.25 -4.30 2.30
N THR A 96 2.13 -4.48 3.01
CA THR A 96 1.28 -3.36 3.43
C THR A 96 2.09 -2.29 4.17
N VAL A 97 2.12 -1.07 3.64
CA VAL A 97 2.66 0.11 4.32
C VAL A 97 1.66 0.62 5.36
N GLY A 98 2.14 0.90 6.57
CA GLY A 98 1.33 1.35 7.70
C GLY A 98 1.45 2.85 7.96
N ALA A 99 0.68 3.34 8.95
CA ALA A 99 0.68 4.76 9.35
C ALA A 99 1.93 5.17 10.18
N HIS A 100 2.76 4.21 10.57
CA HIS A 100 3.86 4.42 11.50
C HIS A 100 5.25 4.48 10.84
N LEU A 101 5.33 4.49 9.53
CA LEU A 101 6.58 4.51 8.74
C LEU A 101 7.53 5.67 9.09
N ALA A 102 7.04 6.77 9.67
CA ALA A 102 7.90 7.85 10.15
C ALA A 102 8.86 7.39 11.27
N LYS A 103 8.46 6.40 12.06
CA LYS A 103 9.17 5.89 13.22
C LYS A 103 9.25 4.37 13.14
N VAL A 104 9.95 3.87 12.12
CA VAL A 104 10.22 2.43 12.01
C VAL A 104 10.97 1.99 13.28
N SER A 105 10.26 1.34 14.18
CA SER A 105 10.83 0.86 15.43
C SER A 105 11.37 -0.56 15.26
N LEU A 106 12.24 -0.98 16.18
CA LEU A 106 12.76 -2.34 16.23
C LEU A 106 11.66 -3.42 16.33
N ASN A 107 10.49 -3.01 16.85
CA ASN A 107 9.33 -3.87 17.06
C ASN A 107 8.23 -3.68 16.01
N SER A 108 8.44 -2.80 15.04
CA SER A 108 7.50 -2.54 13.95
C SER A 108 7.54 -3.66 12.91
N THR A 109 6.40 -3.93 12.30
CA THR A 109 6.26 -4.80 11.13
C THR A 109 6.37 -4.03 9.82
N ASP A 110 6.59 -2.69 9.90
CA ASP A 110 6.69 -1.83 8.73
C ASP A 110 7.82 -2.26 7.81
N PRO A 111 7.60 -2.28 6.50
CA PRO A 111 8.59 -2.68 5.52
C PRO A 111 9.73 -1.65 5.45
N VAL A 112 10.94 -2.13 5.18
CA VAL A 112 12.14 -1.31 4.94
C VAL A 112 12.80 -1.74 3.64
N LEU A 113 13.68 -0.91 3.11
CA LEU A 113 14.52 -1.23 1.96
C LEU A 113 15.94 -1.59 2.42
N MET A 114 16.58 -2.49 1.66
CA MET A 114 18.01 -2.73 1.71
C MET A 114 18.54 -2.59 0.29
N LEU A 115 19.29 -1.52 0.05
CA LEU A 115 19.91 -1.22 -1.22
C LEU A 115 21.41 -0.99 -0.98
N GLU A 116 22.27 -1.54 -1.82
CA GLU A 116 23.74 -1.39 -1.72
C GLU A 116 24.29 -1.67 -0.30
N ASN A 117 23.78 -2.72 0.34
CA ASN A 117 24.10 -3.12 1.72
C ASN A 117 23.73 -2.10 2.81
N ARG A 118 22.88 -1.12 2.50
CA ARG A 118 22.40 -0.13 3.46
C ARG A 118 20.90 -0.25 3.66
N TYR A 119 20.46 -0.23 4.91
CA TYR A 119 19.05 -0.22 5.27
C TYR A 119 18.51 1.20 5.34
N ARG A 120 17.32 1.41 4.76
CA ARG A 120 16.61 2.68 4.85
C ARG A 120 15.10 2.52 4.95
N ARG A 121 14.43 3.53 5.45
CA ARG A 121 12.97 3.66 5.33
C ARG A 121 12.60 4.20 3.94
N PHE A 122 11.36 3.99 3.56
CA PHE A 122 10.81 4.63 2.37
C PHE A 122 10.69 6.15 2.56
N THR A 123 10.84 6.93 1.49
CA THR A 123 10.46 8.34 1.49
C THR A 123 8.94 8.48 1.45
N PRO A 124 8.36 9.63 1.84
CA PRO A 124 6.93 9.85 1.67
C PRO A 124 6.46 9.73 0.20
N ARG A 125 7.31 10.15 -0.75
CA ARG A 125 7.01 10.03 -2.18
C ARG A 125 6.97 8.58 -2.64
N GLU A 126 7.90 7.76 -2.20
CA GLU A 126 7.87 6.32 -2.47
C GLU A 126 6.61 5.66 -1.88
N VAL A 127 6.22 6.02 -0.65
CA VAL A 127 4.98 5.51 -0.03
C VAL A 127 3.75 5.94 -0.84
N ALA A 128 3.73 7.17 -1.35
CA ALA A 128 2.64 7.63 -2.22
C ALA A 128 2.56 6.78 -3.51
N ARG A 129 3.69 6.50 -4.16
CA ARG A 129 3.77 5.63 -5.35
C ARG A 129 3.37 4.20 -5.03
N ILE A 130 3.84 3.63 -3.91
CA ILE A 130 3.45 2.29 -3.41
C ILE A 130 1.94 2.21 -3.22
N GLN A 131 1.31 3.29 -2.74
CA GLN A 131 -0.15 3.40 -2.59
C GLN A 131 -0.86 3.77 -3.90
N SER A 132 -0.15 3.87 -5.03
CA SER A 132 -0.69 4.27 -6.34
C SER A 132 -1.23 5.70 -6.44
N PHE A 133 -0.78 6.61 -5.57
CA PHE A 133 -1.07 8.04 -5.79
C PHE A 133 -0.30 8.55 -7.02
N PRO A 134 -0.92 9.40 -7.86
CA PRO A 134 -0.26 9.94 -9.04
C PRO A 134 0.91 10.86 -8.64
N GLU A 135 1.91 10.97 -9.51
CA GLU A 135 3.13 11.75 -9.23
C GLU A 135 2.84 13.22 -8.92
N LYS A 136 1.82 13.80 -9.57
CA LYS A 136 1.36 15.17 -9.33
C LYS A 136 0.61 15.39 -8.01
N PHE A 137 0.35 14.31 -7.23
CA PHE A 137 -0.32 14.44 -5.94
C PHE A 137 0.60 15.15 -4.95
N GLU A 138 0.18 16.30 -4.45
CA GLU A 138 0.95 17.09 -3.50
C GLU A 138 0.89 16.48 -2.09
N LEU A 139 2.07 16.28 -1.52
CA LEU A 139 2.22 15.83 -0.13
C LEU A 139 2.38 17.05 0.76
N VAL A 140 1.38 17.36 1.56
CA VAL A 140 1.35 18.54 2.43
C VAL A 140 1.59 18.18 3.89
N GLY A 141 2.06 19.17 4.66
CA GLY A 141 2.32 19.04 6.09
C GLY A 141 3.67 18.38 6.41
N SER A 142 3.86 18.01 7.69
CA SER A 142 5.10 17.37 8.13
C SER A 142 5.24 15.95 7.57
N GLU A 143 6.46 15.47 7.41
CA GLU A 143 6.73 14.08 6.97
C GLU A 143 5.94 13.05 7.78
N SER A 144 5.85 13.23 9.11
CA SER A 144 5.08 12.33 9.97
C SER A 144 3.59 12.34 9.64
N ALA A 145 3.03 13.50 9.29
CA ALA A 145 1.64 13.62 8.85
C ALA A 145 1.44 12.94 7.49
N GLN A 146 2.38 13.12 6.55
CA GLN A 146 2.35 12.49 5.23
C GLN A 146 2.35 10.96 5.35
N TYR A 147 3.26 10.35 6.12
CA TYR A 147 3.28 8.91 6.35
C TYR A 147 1.98 8.39 6.95
N ARG A 148 1.45 9.10 7.96
CA ARG A 148 0.19 8.71 8.60
C ARG A 148 -0.99 8.77 7.63
N ALA A 149 -1.09 9.82 6.84
CA ALA A 149 -2.14 9.96 5.84
C ALA A 149 -2.05 8.86 4.77
N LEU A 150 -0.86 8.66 4.20
CA LEU A 150 -0.63 7.64 3.18
C LEU A 150 -0.86 6.22 3.70
N GLY A 151 -0.36 5.90 4.92
CA GLY A 151 -0.55 4.58 5.51
C GLY A 151 -2.00 4.23 5.81
N ASN A 152 -2.85 5.24 6.12
CA ASN A 152 -4.28 5.06 6.35
C ASN A 152 -5.10 5.10 5.06
N ALA A 153 -4.52 5.54 3.95
CA ALA A 153 -5.23 5.65 2.68
C ALA A 153 -5.61 4.28 2.08
N ILE A 154 -6.62 4.32 1.25
CA ILE A 154 -6.94 3.23 0.32
C ILE A 154 -6.24 3.54 -1.01
N PRO A 155 -5.59 2.54 -1.66
CA PRO A 155 -4.94 2.77 -2.95
C PRO A 155 -5.91 3.31 -4.00
N PRO A 156 -5.66 4.51 -4.57
CA PRO A 156 -6.56 5.16 -5.54
C PRO A 156 -6.89 4.29 -6.75
N VAL A 157 -5.92 3.55 -7.28
CA VAL A 157 -6.14 2.69 -8.45
C VAL A 157 -7.13 1.56 -8.12
N MET A 158 -6.96 0.86 -6.99
CA MET A 158 -7.89 -0.20 -6.60
C MET A 158 -9.32 0.35 -6.40
N ILE A 159 -9.46 1.48 -5.70
CA ILE A 159 -10.78 2.05 -5.44
C ILE A 159 -11.41 2.65 -6.71
N TRP A 160 -10.60 3.06 -7.69
CA TRP A 160 -11.09 3.50 -8.99
C TRP A 160 -11.85 2.38 -9.72
N TYR A 161 -11.33 1.14 -9.71
CA TYR A 161 -12.04 0.00 -10.30
C TYR A 161 -13.41 -0.23 -9.64
N VAL A 162 -13.46 -0.17 -8.30
CA VAL A 162 -14.72 -0.30 -7.55
C VAL A 162 -15.68 0.84 -7.89
N ALA A 163 -15.21 2.08 -7.86
CA ALA A 163 -16.03 3.26 -8.14
C ALA A 163 -16.57 3.27 -9.58
N ASN A 164 -15.73 2.88 -10.55
CA ASN A 164 -16.15 2.78 -11.94
C ASN A 164 -17.20 1.68 -12.13
N THR A 165 -17.06 0.55 -11.44
CA THR A 165 -18.08 -0.50 -11.46
C THR A 165 -19.39 -0.01 -10.85
N VAL A 166 -19.36 0.66 -9.69
CA VAL A 166 -20.53 1.29 -9.07
C VAL A 166 -21.22 2.26 -10.05
N LYS A 167 -20.43 3.13 -10.71
CA LYS A 167 -20.93 4.07 -11.71
C LYS A 167 -21.68 3.36 -12.82
N ASN A 168 -21.13 2.26 -13.36
CA ASN A 168 -21.77 1.51 -14.45
C ASN A 168 -23.16 0.97 -14.08
N PHE A 169 -23.36 0.57 -12.81
CA PHE A 169 -24.65 0.13 -12.31
C PHE A 169 -25.66 1.28 -12.07
N LEU A 170 -25.18 2.52 -11.96
CA LEU A 170 -26.05 3.70 -11.76
C LEU A 170 -26.43 4.41 -13.06
N THR A 171 -25.74 4.12 -14.16
CA THR A 171 -25.92 4.80 -15.47
C THR A 171 -26.72 3.98 -16.48
N VAL A 172 -27.36 2.89 -16.03
CA VAL A 172 -28.25 2.04 -16.85
C VAL A 172 -29.69 2.54 -16.78
#